data_a6dfeaecd0ad660acfc33431d5112cff
#
_entry.id   a6dfeaecd0ad660acfc33431d5112cff
#
_cell.length_a   1.000
_cell.length_b   1.000
_cell.length_c   1.000
_cell.angle_alpha   90.00
_cell.angle_beta   90.00
_cell.angle_gamma   90.00
#
_symmetry.space_group_name_H-M   'P 1'
#
loop_
_entity.id
_entity.type
_entity.pdbx_description
1 polymer ?
#
loop_
_entity_poly.entity_id
_entity_poly.type
_entity_poly.pdbx_seq_one_letter_code
_entity_poly.pdbx_strand_id
1 'polypeptide(L)'
;MKAFLVLLTIPALVVLAACGDDDGAATTSSPTRTTATPRTATATVSPLPSATPYALATVCGDNPDPATDDVNQMDIPNAGDEVASGFRVQGRIVAFEATFRITLFDAAGNTIADETAMSSEGQTLAPFQQDVAFSVTQETPACLWVYESSARDGSPIHVRQIPLLLLP
;
A
#
# COMPACT_ATOMS: atom_id res chain seq x y z
N MET A 1 -43.28 -5.90 14.15
CA MET A 1 -43.46 -4.45 14.02
C MET A 1 -43.06 -3.80 15.32
N LYS A 2 -41.88 -3.18 15.42
CA LYS A 2 -41.53 -2.15 16.43
C LYS A 2 -40.29 -1.43 15.86
N ALA A 3 -40.54 -0.24 15.32
CA ALA A 3 -39.50 0.66 14.84
C ALA A 3 -38.87 1.34 16.08
N PHE A 4 -37.53 1.29 16.20
CA PHE A 4 -36.77 2.14 17.13
C PHE A 4 -36.08 3.24 16.33
N LEU A 5 -36.62 4.45 16.49
CA LEU A 5 -36.05 5.68 15.98
C LEU A 5 -35.07 6.21 17.03
N VAL A 6 -33.75 6.16 16.74
CA VAL A 6 -32.73 6.79 17.59
C VAL A 6 -32.35 8.13 16.96
N LEU A 7 -32.74 9.19 17.64
CA LEU A 7 -32.41 10.58 17.32
C LEU A 7 -31.02 10.89 17.91
N LEU A 8 -30.01 11.11 17.07
CA LEU A 8 -28.65 11.50 17.48
C LEU A 8 -28.51 13.02 17.34
N THR A 9 -28.45 13.73 18.45
CA THR A 9 -28.21 15.18 18.53
C THR A 9 -26.70 15.44 18.56
N ILE A 10 -26.20 16.28 17.62
CA ILE A 10 -24.83 16.75 17.53
C ILE A 10 -24.72 18.11 18.24
N PRO A 11 -23.81 18.31 19.22
CA PRO A 11 -23.50 19.63 19.73
C PRO A 11 -22.45 20.32 18.86
N ALA A 12 -22.75 21.52 18.39
CA ALA A 12 -21.82 22.42 17.71
C ALA A 12 -20.89 23.09 18.74
N LEU A 13 -19.59 22.93 18.60
CA LEU A 13 -18.55 23.62 19.37
C LEU A 13 -18.07 24.83 18.59
N VAL A 14 -18.37 26.02 19.08
CA VAL A 14 -17.89 27.32 18.60
C VAL A 14 -16.58 27.64 19.33
N VAL A 15 -15.47 27.80 18.62
CA VAL A 15 -14.20 28.32 19.16
C VAL A 15 -14.00 29.75 18.68
N LEU A 16 -13.98 30.68 19.65
CA LEU A 16 -13.68 32.09 19.43
C LEU A 16 -12.15 32.30 19.31
N ALA A 17 -11.75 33.02 18.28
CA ALA A 17 -10.40 33.55 18.11
C ALA A 17 -10.25 34.81 18.94
N ALA A 18 -9.19 34.90 19.75
CA ALA A 18 -8.74 36.12 20.43
C ALA A 18 -7.52 36.66 19.70
N CYS A 19 -7.62 37.85 19.13
CA CYS A 19 -6.51 38.70 18.70
C CYS A 19 -5.90 39.35 19.95
N GLY A 20 -4.58 39.30 20.09
CA GLY A 20 -3.82 40.07 21.04
C GLY A 20 -2.78 40.91 20.28
N ASP A 21 -2.99 42.25 20.27
CA ASP A 21 -2.01 43.24 19.87
C ASP A 21 -1.07 43.46 21.05
N ASP A 22 0.23 43.48 20.83
CA ASP A 22 1.22 44.01 21.75
C ASP A 22 2.24 44.88 20.98
N ASP A 23 2.06 46.18 21.13
CA ASP A 23 3.01 47.22 20.75
C ASP A 23 4.17 47.23 21.73
N GLY A 24 5.39 47.03 21.27
CA GLY A 24 6.59 47.10 22.04
C GLY A 24 7.72 47.81 21.25
N ALA A 25 7.99 49.05 21.66
CA ALA A 25 8.89 50.04 21.06
C ALA A 25 10.36 49.63 20.92
N ALA A 26 10.90 50.11 19.81
CA ALA A 26 12.28 50.33 19.40
C ALA A 26 13.42 50.31 20.41
N THR A 27 14.51 49.58 20.08
CA THR A 27 15.88 50.03 20.28
C THR A 27 16.76 49.58 19.11
N THR A 28 17.28 50.60 18.43
CA THR A 28 18.19 50.54 17.29
C THR A 28 19.59 50.11 17.79
N SER A 29 20.03 48.95 17.35
CA SER A 29 21.46 48.62 17.31
C SER A 29 21.78 47.93 15.99
N SER A 30 22.49 48.63 15.14
CA SER A 30 22.98 48.20 13.84
C SER A 30 24.13 47.21 14.02
N PRO A 31 24.00 45.94 13.63
CA PRO A 31 25.17 45.09 13.52
C PRO A 31 25.71 45.14 12.09
N THR A 32 27.00 45.40 12.02
CA THR A 32 27.86 45.31 10.84
C THR A 32 27.61 44.00 10.09
N ARG A 33 27.12 44.12 8.86
CA ARG A 33 26.84 42.98 7.97
C ARG A 33 28.14 42.39 7.44
N THR A 34 28.62 41.34 8.05
CA THR A 34 29.65 40.46 7.47
C THR A 34 28.99 39.65 6.35
N THR A 35 29.31 39.95 5.11
CA THR A 35 28.84 39.22 3.93
C THR A 35 29.51 37.85 3.89
N ALA A 36 28.87 36.82 4.45
CA ALA A 36 29.30 35.47 4.26
C ALA A 36 28.80 35.01 2.87
N THR A 37 29.72 34.72 1.98
CA THR A 37 29.45 34.09 0.66
C THR A 37 28.78 32.72 0.89
N PRO A 38 27.58 32.45 0.36
CA PRO A 38 26.98 31.12 0.47
C PRO A 38 27.82 30.13 -0.34
N ARG A 39 28.50 29.21 0.34
CA ARG A 39 29.01 27.99 -0.31
C ARG A 39 27.81 27.14 -0.65
N THR A 40 27.45 27.08 -1.94
CA THR A 40 26.53 26.10 -2.48
C THR A 40 27.16 24.72 -2.29
N ALA A 41 26.75 24.01 -1.24
CA ALA A 41 27.07 22.60 -1.11
C ALA A 41 26.22 21.88 -2.19
N THR A 42 26.85 21.46 -3.28
CA THR A 42 26.26 20.53 -4.24
C THR A 42 26.09 19.21 -3.51
N ALA A 43 24.88 18.90 -3.08
CA ALA A 43 24.54 17.56 -2.58
C ALA A 43 24.73 16.57 -3.75
N THR A 44 25.77 15.76 -3.69
CA THR A 44 25.93 14.61 -4.58
C THR A 44 24.85 13.62 -4.19
N VAL A 45 23.77 13.58 -4.95
CA VAL A 45 22.75 12.53 -4.81
C VAL A 45 23.40 11.25 -5.31
N SER A 46 23.78 10.37 -4.37
CA SER A 46 24.22 9.03 -4.71
C SER A 46 23.03 8.32 -5.37
N PRO A 47 23.14 7.79 -6.60
CA PRO A 47 22.01 7.04 -7.18
C PRO A 47 21.71 5.86 -6.27
N LEU A 48 20.44 5.77 -5.85
CA LEU A 48 19.91 4.62 -5.14
C LEU A 48 20.11 3.38 -6.02
N PRO A 49 20.57 2.23 -5.50
CA PRO A 49 20.70 1.03 -6.31
C PRO A 49 19.31 0.62 -6.81
N SER A 50 19.08 0.75 -8.11
CA SER A 50 17.88 0.24 -8.77
C SER A 50 17.87 -1.28 -8.58
N ALA A 51 16.74 -1.83 -8.16
CA ALA A 51 16.58 -3.26 -7.97
C ALA A 51 16.93 -3.99 -9.28
N THR A 52 17.85 -4.97 -9.19
CA THR A 52 18.30 -5.69 -10.37
C THR A 52 17.15 -6.55 -10.92
N PRO A 53 16.93 -6.63 -12.24
CA PRO A 53 15.88 -7.48 -12.84
C PRO A 53 15.92 -8.94 -12.35
N TYR A 54 17.09 -9.44 -11.98
CA TYR A 54 17.28 -10.77 -11.39
C TYR A 54 16.61 -10.93 -10.03
N ALA A 55 16.62 -9.92 -9.16
CA ALA A 55 15.99 -9.97 -7.83
C ALA A 55 14.45 -10.08 -7.94
N LEU A 56 13.85 -9.45 -8.94
CA LEU A 56 12.41 -9.55 -9.20
C LEU A 56 12.01 -10.94 -9.73
N ALA A 57 12.80 -11.54 -10.60
CA ALA A 57 12.51 -12.85 -11.19
C ALA A 57 12.46 -13.99 -10.14
N THR A 58 13.16 -13.84 -9.01
CA THR A 58 13.29 -14.88 -7.97
C THR A 58 12.55 -14.58 -6.68
N VAL A 59 11.97 -13.38 -6.54
CA VAL A 59 11.38 -12.93 -5.27
C VAL A 59 10.18 -13.75 -4.82
N CYS A 60 9.43 -14.33 -5.77
CA CYS A 60 8.22 -15.10 -5.45
C CYS A 60 8.50 -16.50 -4.88
N GLY A 61 9.67 -17.08 -5.12
CA GLY A 61 9.97 -18.44 -4.69
C GLY A 61 9.04 -19.49 -5.35
N ASP A 62 8.89 -20.62 -4.67
CA ASP A 62 8.02 -21.71 -5.15
C ASP A 62 6.56 -21.37 -4.95
N ASN A 63 5.71 -21.70 -5.94
CA ASN A 63 4.26 -21.57 -5.83
C ASN A 63 3.67 -22.89 -5.32
N PRO A 64 3.02 -22.92 -4.14
CA PRO A 64 2.52 -24.16 -3.55
C PRO A 64 1.34 -24.78 -4.31
N ASP A 65 0.53 -23.97 -4.97
CA ASP A 65 -0.64 -24.40 -5.74
C ASP A 65 -0.95 -23.39 -6.87
N PRO A 66 -0.25 -23.47 -8.01
CA PRO A 66 -0.40 -22.50 -9.09
C PRO A 66 -1.82 -22.44 -9.65
N ALA A 67 -2.39 -21.25 -9.70
CA ALA A 67 -3.71 -21.03 -10.31
C ALA A 67 -3.65 -21.15 -11.83
N THR A 68 -4.73 -21.69 -12.41
CA THR A 68 -5.03 -21.61 -13.84
C THR A 68 -5.86 -20.36 -14.16
N ASP A 69 -5.89 -19.92 -15.42
CA ASP A 69 -6.58 -18.68 -15.81
C ASP A 69 -8.11 -18.78 -15.72
N ASP A 70 -8.67 -19.98 -15.67
CA ASP A 70 -10.11 -20.21 -15.45
C ASP A 70 -10.53 -20.08 -13.98
N VAL A 71 -9.54 -19.97 -13.06
CA VAL A 71 -9.79 -19.85 -11.63
C VAL A 71 -9.32 -18.50 -11.06
N ASN A 72 -8.15 -18.00 -11.48
CA ASN A 72 -7.58 -16.76 -10.94
C ASN A 72 -6.83 -16.01 -12.03
N GLN A 73 -7.38 -14.89 -12.49
CA GLN A 73 -6.84 -14.00 -13.51
C GLN A 73 -6.47 -12.65 -12.89
N MET A 74 -5.31 -12.13 -13.24
CA MET A 74 -4.88 -10.80 -12.83
C MET A 74 -4.84 -9.84 -14.02
N ASP A 75 -5.45 -8.67 -13.85
CA ASP A 75 -5.41 -7.57 -14.81
C ASP A 75 -4.29 -6.58 -14.45
N ILE A 76 -4.21 -6.20 -13.18
CA ILE A 76 -3.18 -5.34 -12.59
C ILE A 76 -2.91 -5.75 -11.12
N PRO A 77 -1.64 -5.56 -10.63
CA PRO A 77 -0.44 -5.15 -11.35
C PRO A 77 0.11 -6.26 -12.24
N ASN A 78 1.02 -5.89 -13.18
CA ASN A 78 1.77 -6.85 -13.97
C ASN A 78 3.09 -7.21 -13.27
N ALA A 79 3.66 -8.34 -13.68
CA ALA A 79 4.98 -8.75 -13.19
C ALA A 79 6.06 -7.71 -13.55
N GLY A 80 6.78 -7.25 -12.53
CA GLY A 80 7.82 -6.23 -12.67
C GLY A 80 7.34 -4.79 -12.52
N ASP A 81 6.05 -4.56 -12.27
CA ASP A 81 5.55 -3.20 -12.04
C ASP A 81 6.16 -2.60 -10.76
N GLU A 82 6.43 -1.29 -10.82
CA GLU A 82 6.80 -0.45 -9.68
C GLU A 82 5.53 0.13 -9.07
N VAL A 83 5.29 -0.09 -7.77
CA VAL A 83 4.06 0.32 -7.11
C VAL A 83 4.34 1.08 -5.81
N ALA A 84 3.59 2.16 -5.58
CA ALA A 84 3.55 2.87 -4.31
C ALA A 84 2.40 2.37 -3.43
N SER A 85 2.45 2.68 -2.13
CA SER A 85 1.41 2.29 -1.17
C SER A 85 0.02 2.80 -1.57
N GLY A 86 -0.98 1.94 -1.41
CA GLY A 86 -2.34 2.19 -1.90
C GLY A 86 -2.54 1.82 -3.37
N PHE A 87 -1.65 1.01 -3.94
CA PHE A 87 -1.82 0.54 -5.32
C PHE A 87 -3.03 -0.39 -5.46
N ARG A 88 -3.57 -0.41 -6.67
CA ARG A 88 -4.74 -1.22 -7.01
C ARG A 88 -4.36 -2.61 -7.48
N VAL A 89 -5.04 -3.61 -6.93
CA VAL A 89 -5.04 -5.00 -7.40
C VAL A 89 -6.40 -5.28 -8.02
N GLN A 90 -6.42 -5.72 -9.26
CA GLN A 90 -7.66 -5.98 -10.00
C GLN A 90 -7.51 -7.25 -10.82
N GLY A 91 -8.61 -7.99 -10.91
CA GLY A 91 -8.65 -9.23 -11.66
C GLY A 91 -9.99 -9.94 -11.54
N ARG A 92 -9.96 -11.25 -11.74
CA ARG A 92 -11.10 -12.15 -11.58
C ARG A 92 -10.65 -13.39 -10.83
N ILE A 93 -11.49 -13.86 -9.90
CA ILE A 93 -11.19 -15.05 -9.11
C ILE A 93 -12.46 -15.87 -8.87
N VAL A 94 -12.30 -17.19 -8.88
CA VAL A 94 -13.28 -18.12 -8.29
C VAL A 94 -12.90 -18.28 -6.83
N ALA A 95 -13.76 -17.87 -5.89
CA ALA A 95 -13.50 -18.03 -4.47
C ALA A 95 -14.73 -18.52 -3.74
N PHE A 96 -14.55 -19.42 -2.78
CA PHE A 96 -15.64 -19.87 -1.94
C PHE A 96 -16.18 -18.69 -1.11
N GLU A 97 -17.50 -18.50 -1.11
CA GLU A 97 -18.15 -17.34 -0.45
C GLU A 97 -17.62 -15.97 -0.92
N ALA A 98 -17.10 -15.88 -2.15
CA ALA A 98 -16.50 -14.69 -2.74
C ALA A 98 -15.28 -14.13 -1.96
N THR A 99 -14.75 -14.84 -0.97
CA THR A 99 -13.70 -14.35 -0.07
C THR A 99 -12.35 -14.95 -0.42
N PHE A 100 -11.32 -14.11 -0.53
CA PHE A 100 -9.95 -14.51 -0.85
C PHE A 100 -8.93 -13.61 -0.14
N ARG A 101 -7.63 -13.92 -0.30
CA ARG A 101 -6.54 -13.20 0.33
C ARG A 101 -5.64 -12.54 -0.69
N ILE A 102 -5.14 -11.38 -0.32
CA ILE A 102 -4.09 -10.65 -1.02
C ILE A 102 -2.96 -10.42 -0.03
N THR A 103 -1.80 -11.01 -0.25
CA THR A 103 -0.65 -10.90 0.66
C THR A 103 0.59 -10.47 -0.11
N LEU A 104 1.33 -9.49 0.44
CA LEU A 104 2.65 -9.08 -0.02
C LEU A 104 3.73 -9.71 0.85
N PHE A 105 4.68 -10.41 0.23
CA PHE A 105 5.86 -10.97 0.90
C PHE A 105 7.13 -10.28 0.39
N ASP A 106 8.10 -10.07 1.29
CA ASP A 106 9.46 -9.69 0.88
C ASP A 106 10.25 -10.91 0.36
N ALA A 107 11.48 -10.67 -0.11
CA ALA A 107 12.35 -11.72 -0.62
C ALA A 107 12.78 -12.77 0.44
N ALA A 108 12.61 -12.47 1.74
CA ALA A 108 12.87 -13.40 2.84
C ALA A 108 11.61 -14.17 3.26
N GLY A 109 10.45 -13.90 2.64
CA GLY A 109 9.16 -14.51 2.96
C GLY A 109 8.44 -13.87 4.15
N ASN A 110 8.87 -12.69 4.60
CA ASN A 110 8.14 -11.96 5.63
C ASN A 110 6.94 -11.23 5.01
N THR A 111 5.82 -11.22 5.72
CA THR A 111 4.62 -10.51 5.30
C THR A 111 4.79 -9.00 5.46
N ILE A 112 4.63 -8.24 4.36
CA ILE A 112 4.63 -6.78 4.33
C ILE A 112 3.20 -6.25 4.48
N ALA A 113 2.24 -6.88 3.81
CA ALA A 113 0.81 -6.56 3.88
C ALA A 113 -0.02 -7.84 3.71
N ASP A 114 -1.21 -7.87 4.31
CA ASP A 114 -2.12 -9.01 4.26
C ASP A 114 -3.57 -8.55 4.38
N GLU A 115 -4.33 -8.68 3.30
CA GLU A 115 -5.68 -8.18 3.15
C GLU A 115 -6.65 -9.32 2.86
N THR A 116 -7.84 -9.26 3.45
CA THR A 116 -8.98 -10.07 3.03
C THR A 116 -9.80 -9.27 2.02
N ALA A 117 -10.01 -9.82 0.85
CA ALA A 117 -10.74 -9.19 -0.24
C ALA A 117 -11.97 -10.01 -0.65
N MET A 118 -12.85 -9.39 -1.42
CA MET A 118 -14.06 -10.05 -1.94
C MET A 118 -14.18 -9.82 -3.44
N SER A 119 -14.57 -10.88 -4.16
CA SER A 119 -15.06 -10.76 -5.53
C SER A 119 -16.56 -10.40 -5.55
N SER A 120 -17.08 -10.02 -6.71
CA SER A 120 -18.50 -9.67 -6.84
C SER A 120 -19.45 -10.86 -6.66
N GLU A 121 -18.95 -12.07 -6.86
CA GLU A 121 -19.70 -13.33 -6.72
C GLU A 121 -18.78 -14.44 -6.23
N GLY A 122 -19.33 -15.40 -5.47
CA GLY A 122 -18.64 -16.63 -5.09
C GLY A 122 -18.84 -17.75 -6.14
N GLN A 123 -17.91 -18.70 -6.18
CA GLN A 123 -17.99 -19.95 -6.96
C GLN A 123 -18.02 -19.78 -8.49
N THR A 124 -17.90 -18.58 -9.00
CA THR A 124 -17.74 -18.27 -10.42
C THR A 124 -16.53 -17.35 -10.61
N LEU A 125 -15.98 -17.30 -11.82
CA LEU A 125 -14.90 -16.39 -12.16
C LEU A 125 -15.42 -14.95 -12.18
N ALA A 126 -15.38 -14.30 -11.03
CA ALA A 126 -15.99 -12.99 -10.80
C ALA A 126 -14.96 -11.89 -10.62
N PRO A 127 -15.24 -10.65 -11.08
CA PRO A 127 -14.32 -9.53 -10.93
C PRO A 127 -14.15 -9.10 -9.48
N PHE A 128 -12.94 -8.61 -9.17
CA PHE A 128 -12.60 -7.96 -7.92
C PHE A 128 -11.71 -6.74 -8.15
N GLN A 129 -11.70 -5.86 -7.16
CA GLN A 129 -10.81 -4.72 -7.07
C GLN A 129 -10.53 -4.42 -5.60
N GLN A 130 -9.24 -4.32 -5.23
CA GLN A 130 -8.79 -4.02 -3.89
C GLN A 130 -7.60 -3.07 -3.94
N ASP A 131 -7.60 -2.03 -3.10
CA ASP A 131 -6.43 -1.18 -2.91
C ASP A 131 -5.60 -1.75 -1.75
N VAL A 132 -4.29 -1.93 -1.95
CA VAL A 132 -3.37 -2.54 -0.99
C VAL A 132 -2.41 -1.49 -0.46
N ALA A 133 -2.44 -1.27 0.86
CA ALA A 133 -1.55 -0.36 1.55
C ALA A 133 -0.37 -1.13 2.18
N PHE A 134 0.82 -0.53 2.12
CA PHE A 134 2.03 -1.06 2.73
C PHE A 134 2.94 0.07 3.21
N SER A 135 4.03 -0.26 3.89
CA SER A 135 5.06 0.71 4.28
C SER A 135 6.44 0.08 4.13
N VAL A 136 7.26 0.69 3.29
CA VAL A 136 8.68 0.35 3.11
C VAL A 136 9.51 1.64 3.17
N THR A 137 10.76 1.56 3.60
CA THR A 137 11.66 2.72 3.75
C THR A 137 12.62 2.90 2.58
N GLN A 138 12.64 1.94 1.67
CA GLN A 138 13.48 1.89 0.46
C GLN A 138 12.79 1.02 -0.60
N GLU A 139 13.24 1.10 -1.84
CA GLU A 139 12.80 0.18 -2.89
C GLU A 139 12.96 -1.26 -2.43
N THR A 140 11.89 -2.04 -2.46
CA THR A 140 11.84 -3.39 -1.91
C THR A 140 11.24 -4.36 -2.92
N PRO A 141 12.02 -5.34 -3.44
CA PRO A 141 11.46 -6.43 -4.21
C PRO A 141 10.46 -7.24 -3.35
N ALA A 142 9.29 -7.49 -3.89
CA ALA A 142 8.21 -8.21 -3.19
C ALA A 142 7.45 -9.14 -4.13
N CYS A 143 6.80 -10.14 -3.56
CA CYS A 143 5.86 -11.00 -4.25
C CYS A 143 4.45 -10.77 -3.77
N LEU A 144 3.57 -10.38 -4.68
CA LEU A 144 2.14 -10.32 -4.43
C LEU A 144 1.55 -11.72 -4.66
N TRP A 145 0.83 -12.22 -3.65
CA TRP A 145 0.02 -13.42 -3.75
C TRP A 145 -1.46 -13.05 -3.72
N VAL A 146 -2.21 -13.57 -4.69
CA VAL A 146 -3.67 -13.54 -4.69
C VAL A 146 -4.15 -14.98 -4.67
N TYR A 147 -4.87 -15.39 -3.62
CA TYR A 147 -5.19 -16.79 -3.39
C TYR A 147 -6.45 -17.00 -2.54
N GLU A 148 -7.03 -18.16 -2.62
CA GLU A 148 -8.09 -18.61 -1.71
C GLU A 148 -7.47 -19.41 -0.56
N SER A 149 -8.02 -19.26 0.65
CA SER A 149 -7.66 -20.10 1.79
C SER A 149 -8.50 -21.38 1.77
N SER A 150 -7.85 -22.53 1.77
CA SER A 150 -8.50 -23.84 1.83
C SER A 150 -9.42 -23.94 3.05
N ALA A 151 -10.68 -24.31 2.82
CA ALA A 151 -11.64 -24.53 3.91
C ALA A 151 -11.27 -25.73 4.81
N ARG A 152 -10.37 -26.60 4.34
CA ARG A 152 -9.96 -27.80 5.08
C ARG A 152 -8.92 -27.51 6.16
N ASP A 153 -7.93 -26.67 5.84
CA ASP A 153 -6.73 -26.47 6.65
C ASP A 153 -6.14 -25.04 6.61
N GLY A 154 -6.78 -24.13 5.86
CA GLY A 154 -6.33 -22.76 5.73
C GLY A 154 -5.11 -22.55 4.81
N SER A 155 -4.61 -23.62 4.16
CA SER A 155 -3.50 -23.50 3.22
C SER A 155 -3.88 -22.65 2.00
N PRO A 156 -2.92 -21.92 1.40
CA PRO A 156 -3.17 -21.19 0.17
C PRO A 156 -3.41 -22.15 -0.99
N ILE A 157 -4.50 -21.92 -1.73
CA ILE A 157 -4.89 -22.63 -2.95
C ILE A 157 -5.17 -21.65 -4.08
N HIS A 158 -5.04 -22.11 -5.33
CA HIS A 158 -5.25 -21.31 -6.54
C HIS A 158 -4.42 -20.01 -6.54
N VAL A 159 -3.13 -20.13 -6.19
CA VAL A 159 -2.23 -19.01 -5.94
C VAL A 159 -1.76 -18.37 -7.25
N ARG A 160 -2.03 -17.08 -7.43
CA ARG A 160 -1.38 -16.24 -8.44
C ARG A 160 -0.27 -15.45 -7.77
N GLN A 161 0.96 -15.58 -8.29
CA GLN A 161 2.14 -14.86 -7.81
C GLN A 161 2.56 -13.80 -8.83
N ILE A 162 2.84 -12.57 -8.36
CA ILE A 162 3.25 -11.45 -9.20
C ILE A 162 4.43 -10.75 -8.53
N PRO A 163 5.64 -10.81 -9.12
CA PRO A 163 6.79 -10.07 -8.61
C PRO A 163 6.63 -8.57 -8.87
N LEU A 164 6.90 -7.74 -7.85
CA LEU A 164 6.75 -6.29 -7.85
C LEU A 164 7.96 -5.60 -7.24
N LEU A 165 8.17 -4.33 -7.58
CA LEU A 165 9.05 -3.43 -6.86
C LEU A 165 8.21 -2.44 -6.06
N LEU A 166 8.30 -2.50 -4.72
CA LEU A 166 7.62 -1.56 -3.84
C LEU A 166 8.45 -0.29 -3.70
N LEU A 167 7.79 0.86 -3.87
CA LEU A 167 8.40 2.19 -3.69
C LEU A 167 8.04 2.75 -2.31
N PRO A 168 8.98 3.47 -1.63
CA PRO A 168 8.75 4.10 -0.33
C PRO A 168 7.74 5.24 -0.34
#